data_f4b941b4aa0cf74282f150847411f292
#
_entry.id   f4b941b4aa0cf74282f150847411f292
#
_cell.length_a   1.000
_cell.length_b   1.000
_cell.length_c   1.000
_cell.angle_alpha   90.00
_cell.angle_beta   90.00
_cell.angle_gamma   90.00
#
_symmetry.space_group_name_H-M   'P 1'
#
loop_
_entity.id
_entity.type
_entity.pdbx_description
1 polymer ?
#
loop_
_entity_poly.entity_id
_entity_poly.type
_entity_poly.pdbx_seq_one_letter_code
_entity_poly.pdbx_strand_id
1 'polypeptide(L)'
;MKRILLVCLGIFSLATYGQVKQEIFESFKLQERRDVSYYFPEDYSEEKQYALIVVLDAEYLFDITVANSKLYSRHGRMPEAIVVGVHQSENDLRWDDCDFDQTSGLPTEKGAAFYEFLGMELIPYLETSYSIAPFKMFIGYDITGNFGNYFLFKNKSLFSSYVIVSPVLATEMESRLPSRFSDLNQEIFYNLIVEKDKSEDRQRILQLNSALSSISKETFHYFFDEYDEADHLSIATYGISKAFDNVFKAFRPISPKEYKTEILTSDEPVFDYLTARYETIENLLGYKKPTELNDIMAIYAGSLKKDDFESLKPLSELCKDEFPDTMMGFYFEGEYYEELGEPKKAFKAFEKAFQLDEIDFLTKDMALEKIDALKADFGY
;
A
#
# COMPACT_ATOMS: atom_id res chain seq x y z
N MET A 1 15.35 5.70 67.33
CA MET A 1 15.73 6.18 65.95
C MET A 1 15.03 5.32 64.92
N LYS A 2 13.90 5.77 64.38
CA LYS A 2 13.14 5.08 63.34
C LYS A 2 13.62 5.64 61.97
N ARG A 3 14.22 4.78 61.14
CA ARG A 3 14.57 5.14 59.76
C ARG A 3 13.34 5.00 58.89
N ILE A 4 12.82 6.12 58.38
CA ILE A 4 11.78 6.17 57.36
C ILE A 4 12.46 5.91 56.01
N LEU A 5 12.10 4.80 55.39
CA LEU A 5 12.52 4.44 54.00
C LEU A 5 11.52 5.12 53.03
N LEU A 6 11.98 6.19 52.39
CA LEU A 6 11.17 6.84 51.34
C LEU A 6 11.33 6.00 50.06
N VAL A 7 10.28 5.25 49.71
CA VAL A 7 10.17 4.58 48.38
C VAL A 7 9.61 5.61 47.41
N CYS A 8 10.49 6.14 46.54
CA CYS A 8 10.09 6.90 45.37
C CYS A 8 9.50 5.95 44.34
N LEU A 9 8.18 5.84 44.28
CA LEU A 9 7.49 5.23 43.16
C LEU A 9 7.61 6.21 41.96
N GLY A 10 8.52 5.89 41.06
CA GLY A 10 8.55 6.53 39.74
C GLY A 10 7.29 6.14 38.98
N ILE A 11 6.36 7.09 38.86
CA ILE A 11 5.21 6.95 37.95
C ILE A 11 5.77 7.04 36.54
N PHE A 12 6.05 5.90 35.91
CA PHE A 12 6.18 5.82 34.46
C PHE A 12 4.78 6.09 33.89
N SER A 13 4.57 7.32 33.44
CA SER A 13 3.44 7.64 32.57
C SER A 13 3.67 6.89 31.26
N LEU A 14 3.09 5.71 31.12
CA LEU A 14 2.84 5.12 29.82
C LEU A 14 1.89 6.08 29.12
N ALA A 15 2.40 6.92 28.25
CA ALA A 15 1.59 7.68 27.32
C ALA A 15 0.93 6.64 26.38
N THR A 16 -0.26 6.18 26.77
CA THR A 16 -1.14 5.46 25.84
C THR A 16 -1.59 6.50 24.84
N TYR A 17 -0.91 6.57 23.70
CA TYR A 17 -1.44 7.30 22.55
C TYR A 17 -2.74 6.59 22.16
N GLY A 18 -3.88 7.29 22.28
CA GLY A 18 -5.10 6.83 21.66
C GLY A 18 -4.83 6.66 20.16
N GLN A 19 -5.26 5.56 19.56
CA GLN A 19 -5.07 5.30 18.13
C GLN A 19 -5.60 6.43 17.24
N VAL A 20 -6.60 7.17 17.72
CA VAL A 20 -7.18 8.34 17.06
C VAL A 20 -7.01 9.53 17.98
N LYS A 21 -6.46 10.63 17.46
CA LYS A 21 -6.43 11.94 18.12
C LYS A 21 -7.02 12.99 17.18
N GLN A 22 -7.61 14.03 17.75
CA GLN A 22 -8.05 15.22 17.03
C GLN A 22 -7.28 16.43 17.54
N GLU A 23 -6.82 17.24 16.63
CA GLU A 23 -6.06 18.46 16.95
C GLU A 23 -6.55 19.63 16.10
N ILE A 24 -6.36 20.83 16.60
CA ILE A 24 -6.61 22.07 15.87
C ILE A 24 -5.30 22.49 15.21
N PHE A 25 -5.28 22.53 13.89
CA PHE A 25 -4.15 23.05 13.11
C PHE A 25 -4.36 24.55 12.82
N GLU A 26 -3.44 25.38 13.23
CA GLU A 26 -3.46 26.83 12.92
C GLU A 26 -2.77 27.04 11.55
N SER A 27 -3.56 27.37 10.52
CA SER A 27 -3.07 27.57 9.18
C SER A 27 -2.75 29.06 8.90
N PHE A 28 -1.55 29.31 8.47
CA PHE A 28 -1.16 30.64 7.97
C PHE A 28 -1.75 30.93 6.58
N LYS A 29 -1.84 29.89 5.74
CA LYS A 29 -2.39 30.01 4.37
C LYS A 29 -3.89 30.30 4.38
N LEU A 30 -4.63 29.62 5.25
CA LEU A 30 -6.07 29.85 5.40
C LEU A 30 -6.42 31.04 6.28
N GLN A 31 -5.50 31.52 7.12
CA GLN A 31 -5.73 32.53 8.15
C GLN A 31 -6.83 32.09 9.15
N GLU A 32 -6.95 30.77 9.34
CA GLU A 32 -7.97 30.19 10.22
C GLU A 32 -7.49 28.87 10.85
N ARG A 33 -8.30 28.33 11.75
CA ARG A 33 -8.08 27.05 12.41
C ARG A 33 -8.79 25.95 11.67
N ARG A 34 -8.16 24.76 11.59
CA ARG A 34 -8.72 23.54 11.02
C ARG A 34 -8.68 22.41 12.03
N ASP A 35 -9.78 21.72 12.19
CA ASP A 35 -9.84 20.47 12.91
C ASP A 35 -9.27 19.36 12.03
N VAL A 36 -8.29 18.64 12.57
CA VAL A 36 -7.59 17.54 11.87
C VAL A 36 -7.61 16.32 12.77
N SER A 37 -8.12 15.21 12.26
CA SER A 37 -8.07 13.90 12.91
C SER A 37 -6.89 13.10 12.42
N TYR A 38 -6.25 12.38 13.33
CA TYR A 38 -5.11 11.52 13.05
C TYR A 38 -5.39 10.11 13.56
N TYR A 39 -5.13 9.12 12.75
CA TYR A 39 -5.04 7.73 13.17
C TYR A 39 -3.61 7.24 13.03
N PHE A 40 -3.09 6.59 14.06
CA PHE A 40 -1.81 5.90 14.07
C PHE A 40 -2.01 4.40 14.24
N PRO A 41 -1.21 3.53 13.57
CA PRO A 41 -1.21 2.09 13.84
C PRO A 41 -0.99 1.76 15.31
N GLU A 42 -1.45 0.58 15.75
CA GLU A 42 -1.33 0.14 17.16
C GLU A 42 0.14 0.07 17.61
N ASP A 43 1.01 -0.42 16.72
CA ASP A 43 2.44 -0.58 16.98
C ASP A 43 3.26 0.54 16.33
N TYR A 44 2.73 1.79 16.35
CA TYR A 44 3.45 2.93 15.80
C TYR A 44 4.83 3.09 16.45
N SER A 45 5.85 3.24 15.62
CA SER A 45 7.24 3.46 16.02
C SER A 45 7.90 4.47 15.08
N GLU A 46 8.72 5.35 15.59
CA GLU A 46 9.51 6.29 14.78
C GLU A 46 10.57 5.60 13.89
N GLU A 47 10.88 4.33 14.19
CA GLU A 47 11.83 3.52 13.42
C GLU A 47 11.23 2.91 12.15
N LYS A 48 9.90 2.85 12.05
CA LYS A 48 9.17 2.35 10.88
C LYS A 48 8.73 3.50 9.99
N GLN A 49 8.54 3.21 8.70
CA GLN A 49 7.93 4.13 7.75
C GLN A 49 6.47 3.75 7.46
N TYR A 50 5.61 4.74 7.36
CA TYR A 50 4.17 4.57 7.18
C TYR A 50 3.67 5.24 5.91
N ALA A 51 2.82 4.56 5.15
CA ALA A 51 2.06 5.22 4.10
C ALA A 51 1.20 6.35 4.71
N LEU A 52 1.02 7.44 3.98
CA LEU A 52 0.13 8.54 4.40
C LEU A 52 -1.16 8.49 3.59
N ILE A 53 -2.30 8.50 4.26
CA ILE A 53 -3.62 8.63 3.64
C ILE A 53 -4.24 9.95 4.12
N VAL A 54 -4.45 10.88 3.20
CA VAL A 54 -5.10 12.18 3.46
C VAL A 54 -6.55 12.09 2.99
N VAL A 55 -7.46 12.35 3.89
CA VAL A 55 -8.91 12.25 3.67
C VAL A 55 -9.55 13.61 3.85
N LEU A 56 -10.18 14.13 2.83
CA LEU A 56 -11.11 15.26 2.95
C LEU A 56 -12.51 14.74 3.34
N ASP A 57 -13.41 15.63 3.68
CA ASP A 57 -14.72 15.26 4.23
C ASP A 57 -14.58 14.29 5.42
N ALA A 58 -13.66 14.59 6.34
CA ALA A 58 -13.31 13.67 7.44
C ALA A 58 -14.51 13.23 8.27
N GLU A 59 -15.55 14.04 8.40
CA GLU A 59 -16.80 13.73 9.08
C GLU A 59 -17.50 12.49 8.53
N TYR A 60 -17.32 12.23 7.25
CA TYR A 60 -17.96 11.10 6.54
C TYR A 60 -16.99 9.97 6.22
N LEU A 61 -15.74 10.31 5.86
CA LEU A 61 -14.82 9.36 5.24
C LEU A 61 -13.72 8.87 6.18
N PHE A 62 -13.40 9.60 7.26
CA PHE A 62 -12.26 9.26 8.11
C PHE A 62 -12.44 7.89 8.78
N ASP A 63 -13.57 7.66 9.45
CA ASP A 63 -13.79 6.39 10.17
C ASP A 63 -13.83 5.18 9.22
N ILE A 64 -14.44 5.34 8.04
CA ILE A 64 -14.47 4.29 7.00
C ILE A 64 -13.04 3.96 6.53
N THR A 65 -12.24 5.00 6.31
CA THR A 65 -10.85 4.85 5.86
C THR A 65 -9.99 4.18 6.93
N VAL A 66 -10.12 4.60 8.20
CA VAL A 66 -9.42 3.99 9.34
C VAL A 66 -9.82 2.53 9.51
N ALA A 67 -11.11 2.21 9.45
CA ALA A 67 -11.59 0.83 9.58
C ALA A 67 -11.02 -0.10 8.49
N ASN A 68 -11.01 0.38 7.24
CA ASN A 68 -10.41 -0.37 6.13
C ASN A 68 -8.88 -0.49 6.30
N SER A 69 -8.18 0.60 6.66
CA SER A 69 -6.74 0.58 6.90
C SER A 69 -6.36 -0.45 7.97
N LYS A 70 -7.07 -0.45 9.11
CA LYS A 70 -6.87 -1.45 10.18
C LYS A 70 -7.08 -2.88 9.70
N LEU A 71 -8.18 -3.12 8.98
CA LEU A 71 -8.52 -4.46 8.50
C LEU A 71 -7.46 -4.97 7.52
N TYR A 72 -7.08 -4.15 6.56
CA TYR A 72 -6.16 -4.56 5.49
C TYR A 72 -4.72 -4.72 6.00
N SER A 73 -4.23 -3.81 6.84
CA SER A 73 -2.87 -3.93 7.38
C SER A 73 -2.69 -5.12 8.32
N ARG A 74 -3.67 -5.38 9.20
CA ARG A 74 -3.65 -6.57 10.09
C ARG A 74 -3.60 -7.90 9.35
N HIS A 75 -4.09 -7.94 8.12
CA HIS A 75 -4.11 -9.14 7.28
C HIS A 75 -3.02 -9.13 6.19
N GLY A 76 -2.02 -8.25 6.30
CA GLY A 76 -0.91 -8.19 5.34
C GLY A 76 -1.35 -7.80 3.92
N ARG A 77 -2.49 -7.10 3.78
CA ARG A 77 -3.06 -6.72 2.46
C ARG A 77 -2.71 -5.30 2.03
N MET A 78 -2.17 -4.50 2.92
CA MET A 78 -1.60 -3.17 2.68
C MET A 78 -0.54 -2.88 3.75
N PRO A 79 0.36 -1.91 3.51
CA PRO A 79 1.26 -1.44 4.55
C PRO A 79 0.50 -0.75 5.68
N GLU A 80 1.09 -0.69 6.86
CA GLU A 80 0.59 0.19 7.90
C GLU A 80 0.57 1.64 7.41
N ALA A 81 -0.48 2.37 7.75
CA ALA A 81 -0.66 3.74 7.28
C ALA A 81 -1.09 4.68 8.42
N ILE A 82 -0.58 5.90 8.36
CA ILE A 82 -1.13 7.03 9.11
C ILE A 82 -2.27 7.61 8.28
N VAL A 83 -3.47 7.73 8.88
CA VAL A 83 -4.62 8.36 8.22
C VAL A 83 -4.83 9.73 8.83
N VAL A 84 -4.92 10.75 7.99
CA VAL A 84 -5.13 12.14 8.39
C VAL A 84 -6.40 12.65 7.72
N GLY A 85 -7.38 13.03 8.53
CA GLY A 85 -8.67 13.56 8.10
C GLY A 85 -8.77 15.05 8.34
N VAL A 86 -9.10 15.82 7.30
CA VAL A 86 -9.35 17.27 7.40
C VAL A 86 -10.85 17.51 7.48
N HIS A 87 -11.29 18.14 8.57
CA HIS A 87 -12.70 18.43 8.83
C HIS A 87 -13.16 19.70 8.10
N GLN A 88 -14.34 19.64 7.49
CA GLN A 88 -14.87 20.70 6.64
C GLN A 88 -16.38 20.95 6.83
N SER A 89 -17.02 20.35 7.87
CA SER A 89 -18.47 20.44 8.08
C SER A 89 -18.92 21.76 8.67
N GLU A 90 -18.06 22.49 9.37
CA GLU A 90 -18.44 23.76 9.96
C GLU A 90 -18.69 24.84 8.89
N ASN A 91 -19.87 25.50 8.94
CA ASN A 91 -20.22 26.64 8.09
C ASN A 91 -20.06 26.40 6.57
N ASP A 92 -20.31 25.18 6.07
CA ASP A 92 -20.17 24.82 4.66
C ASP A 92 -18.75 25.02 4.08
N LEU A 93 -17.71 24.97 4.93
CA LEU A 93 -16.30 25.13 4.53
C LEU A 93 -15.90 24.20 3.38
N ARG A 94 -16.54 23.06 3.28
CA ARG A 94 -16.36 22.08 2.20
C ARG A 94 -16.47 22.71 0.81
N TRP A 95 -17.53 23.50 0.61
CA TRP A 95 -17.74 24.22 -0.66
C TRP A 95 -16.75 25.37 -0.82
N ASP A 96 -16.57 26.17 0.21
CA ASP A 96 -15.63 27.28 0.18
C ASP A 96 -14.19 26.83 -0.16
N ASP A 97 -13.73 25.73 0.47
CA ASP A 97 -12.38 25.20 0.30
C ASP A 97 -12.14 24.50 -1.05
N CYS A 98 -13.19 23.96 -1.66
CA CYS A 98 -13.03 23.07 -2.81
C CYS A 98 -13.74 23.59 -4.07
N ASP A 99 -14.41 24.75 -3.99
CA ASP A 99 -15.11 25.35 -5.14
C ASP A 99 -14.16 25.85 -6.22
N PHE A 100 -14.70 25.96 -7.41
CA PHE A 100 -13.96 26.39 -8.60
C PHE A 100 -14.74 27.44 -9.39
N ASP A 101 -14.02 28.29 -10.10
CA ASP A 101 -14.59 29.25 -11.04
C ASP A 101 -15.24 28.52 -12.22
N GLN A 102 -16.53 28.74 -12.42
CA GLN A 102 -17.34 28.04 -13.41
C GLN A 102 -16.92 28.29 -14.87
N THR A 103 -16.12 29.31 -15.11
CA THR A 103 -15.63 29.62 -16.46
C THR A 103 -14.28 28.98 -16.73
N SER A 104 -13.33 29.12 -15.78
CA SER A 104 -11.96 28.63 -15.96
C SER A 104 -11.73 27.22 -15.42
N GLY A 105 -12.61 26.72 -14.54
CA GLY A 105 -12.41 25.46 -13.84
C GLY A 105 -11.22 25.45 -12.88
N LEU A 106 -10.68 26.61 -12.53
CA LEU A 106 -9.59 26.74 -11.55
C LEU A 106 -10.16 26.92 -10.13
N PRO A 107 -9.42 26.55 -9.08
CA PRO A 107 -9.85 26.81 -7.73
C PRO A 107 -10.17 28.29 -7.50
N THR A 108 -11.19 28.58 -6.67
CA THR A 108 -11.44 29.92 -6.18
C THR A 108 -10.25 30.44 -5.36
N GLU A 109 -10.26 31.71 -4.95
CA GLU A 109 -9.21 32.28 -4.09
C GLU A 109 -9.06 31.46 -2.78
N LYS A 110 -10.18 31.10 -2.15
CA LYS A 110 -10.17 30.27 -0.93
C LYS A 110 -9.75 28.83 -1.24
N GLY A 111 -10.19 28.26 -2.35
CA GLY A 111 -9.74 26.96 -2.83
C GLY A 111 -8.24 26.92 -3.11
N ALA A 112 -7.67 27.98 -3.65
CA ALA A 112 -6.23 28.09 -3.84
C ALA A 112 -5.47 28.16 -2.50
N ALA A 113 -6.00 28.90 -1.51
CA ALA A 113 -5.43 28.93 -0.17
C ALA A 113 -5.50 27.54 0.52
N PHE A 114 -6.61 26.82 0.35
CA PHE A 114 -6.76 25.47 0.88
C PHE A 114 -5.81 24.47 0.21
N TYR A 115 -5.61 24.61 -1.10
CA TYR A 115 -4.60 23.85 -1.82
C TYR A 115 -3.18 24.10 -1.28
N GLU A 116 -2.84 25.36 -0.99
CA GLU A 116 -1.56 25.71 -0.39
C GLU A 116 -1.45 25.21 1.06
N PHE A 117 -2.52 25.27 1.85
CA PHE A 117 -2.56 24.71 3.20
C PHE A 117 -2.20 23.21 3.19
N LEU A 118 -2.84 22.42 2.35
CA LEU A 118 -2.53 20.99 2.26
C LEU A 118 -1.09 20.73 1.78
N GLY A 119 -0.68 21.41 0.70
CA GLY A 119 0.58 21.13 0.03
C GLY A 119 1.81 21.81 0.61
N MET A 120 1.66 22.88 1.39
CA MET A 120 2.77 23.69 1.89
C MET A 120 2.83 23.78 3.43
N GLU A 121 1.75 23.38 4.12
CA GLU A 121 1.70 23.40 5.59
C GLU A 121 1.43 22.02 6.16
N LEU A 122 0.25 21.44 5.92
CA LEU A 122 -0.16 20.18 6.58
C LEU A 122 0.74 19.01 6.20
N ILE A 123 0.94 18.73 4.91
CA ILE A 123 1.75 17.57 4.48
C ILE A 123 3.21 17.74 4.87
N PRO A 124 3.89 18.88 4.65
CA PRO A 124 5.24 19.10 5.17
C PRO A 124 5.37 18.97 6.68
N TYR A 125 4.36 19.42 7.44
CA TYR A 125 4.32 19.22 8.88
C TYR A 125 4.27 17.72 9.24
N LEU A 126 3.43 16.95 8.54
CA LEU A 126 3.34 15.49 8.74
C LEU A 126 4.66 14.79 8.42
N GLU A 127 5.30 15.14 7.31
CA GLU A 127 6.58 14.56 6.87
C GLU A 127 7.74 14.89 7.83
N THR A 128 7.67 16.03 8.53
CA THR A 128 8.70 16.41 9.51
C THR A 128 8.43 15.89 10.91
N SER A 129 7.16 15.64 11.24
CA SER A 129 6.73 15.21 12.59
C SER A 129 6.62 13.69 12.73
N TYR A 130 6.43 12.98 11.63
CA TYR A 130 6.19 11.54 11.62
C TYR A 130 7.01 10.86 10.52
N SER A 131 7.29 9.57 10.70
CA SER A 131 8.05 8.75 9.74
C SER A 131 7.18 8.35 8.54
N ILE A 132 6.93 9.31 7.63
CA ILE A 132 6.09 9.11 6.44
C ILE A 132 6.93 8.54 5.29
N ALA A 133 6.42 7.45 4.70
CA ALA A 133 6.95 6.88 3.46
C ALA A 133 6.69 7.82 2.25
N PRO A 134 7.42 7.67 1.14
CA PRO A 134 7.15 8.44 -0.08
C PRO A 134 5.73 8.29 -0.62
N PHE A 135 5.08 7.13 -0.39
CA PHE A 135 3.71 6.88 -0.83
C PHE A 135 2.69 7.70 -0.05
N LYS A 136 1.90 8.49 -0.78
CA LYS A 136 0.79 9.26 -0.24
C LYS A 136 -0.47 9.01 -1.06
N MET A 137 -1.59 8.77 -0.38
CA MET A 137 -2.91 8.58 -0.98
C MET A 137 -3.83 9.74 -0.60
N PHE A 138 -4.56 10.25 -1.57
CA PHE A 138 -5.64 11.22 -1.40
C PHE A 138 -7.00 10.51 -1.52
N ILE A 139 -7.93 10.83 -0.63
CA ILE A 139 -9.32 10.37 -0.69
C ILE A 139 -10.23 11.59 -0.61
N GLY A 140 -11.10 11.74 -1.59
CA GLY A 140 -12.09 12.80 -1.64
C GLY A 140 -13.38 12.35 -2.32
N TYR A 141 -14.47 13.03 -2.01
CA TYR A 141 -15.81 12.71 -2.38
C TYR A 141 -16.55 13.94 -2.90
N ASP A 142 -17.28 13.81 -4.01
CA ASP A 142 -18.06 14.89 -4.60
C ASP A 142 -17.15 16.10 -4.96
N ILE A 143 -17.40 17.30 -4.43
CA ILE A 143 -16.56 18.47 -4.70
C ILE A 143 -15.12 18.31 -4.20
N THR A 144 -14.90 17.65 -3.06
CA THR A 144 -13.56 17.38 -2.53
C THR A 144 -12.82 16.34 -3.37
N GLY A 145 -13.55 15.42 -4.00
CA GLY A 145 -13.00 14.48 -4.99
C GLY A 145 -12.43 15.21 -6.20
N ASN A 146 -13.19 16.16 -6.76
CA ASN A 146 -12.66 17.01 -7.83
C ASN A 146 -11.45 17.83 -7.39
N PHE A 147 -11.49 18.38 -6.17
CA PHE A 147 -10.40 19.19 -5.63
C PHE A 147 -9.06 18.43 -5.62
N GLY A 148 -9.07 17.14 -5.30
CA GLY A 148 -7.89 16.28 -5.33
C GLY A 148 -7.18 16.29 -6.69
N ASN A 149 -7.91 16.44 -7.79
CA ASN A 149 -7.35 16.45 -9.13
C ASN A 149 -6.38 17.61 -9.38
N TYR A 150 -6.50 18.72 -8.68
CA TYR A 150 -5.58 19.85 -8.86
C TYR A 150 -4.14 19.52 -8.49
N PHE A 151 -3.90 18.57 -7.57
CA PHE A 151 -2.54 18.12 -7.22
C PHE A 151 -1.83 17.38 -8.36
N LEU A 152 -2.57 16.87 -9.34
CA LEU A 152 -1.99 16.23 -10.54
C LEU A 152 -1.33 17.23 -11.50
N PHE A 153 -1.73 18.51 -11.47
CA PHE A 153 -1.23 19.52 -12.42
C PHE A 153 0.12 20.14 -12.04
N LYS A 154 0.73 19.74 -10.92
CA LYS A 154 2.13 20.08 -10.61
C LYS A 154 3.11 19.22 -11.41
N ASN A 155 4.35 19.71 -11.57
CA ASN A 155 5.40 18.95 -12.26
C ASN A 155 5.57 17.53 -11.66
N LYS A 156 5.56 17.44 -10.33
CA LYS A 156 5.47 16.19 -9.58
C LYS A 156 4.18 16.23 -8.76
N SER A 157 3.34 15.23 -8.92
CA SER A 157 2.14 15.08 -8.13
C SER A 157 2.49 14.90 -6.64
N LEU A 158 1.70 15.51 -5.75
CA LEU A 158 1.88 15.39 -4.31
C LEU A 158 1.52 13.98 -3.79
N PHE A 159 0.56 13.34 -4.44
CA PHE A 159 0.08 12.01 -4.10
C PHE A 159 0.44 11.00 -5.19
N SER A 160 0.69 9.77 -4.80
CA SER A 160 0.89 8.63 -5.71
C SER A 160 -0.41 7.89 -5.98
N SER A 161 -1.41 8.07 -5.13
CA SER A 161 -2.72 7.44 -5.27
C SER A 161 -3.86 8.41 -5.03
N TYR A 162 -4.91 8.29 -5.84
CA TYR A 162 -6.13 9.09 -5.79
C TYR A 162 -7.35 8.16 -5.72
N VAL A 163 -8.18 8.38 -4.73
CA VAL A 163 -9.50 7.73 -4.58
C VAL A 163 -10.54 8.83 -4.69
N ILE A 164 -11.13 8.91 -5.86
CA ILE A 164 -12.04 9.97 -6.27
C ILE A 164 -13.43 9.39 -6.37
N VAL A 165 -14.28 9.74 -5.41
CA VAL A 165 -15.62 9.17 -5.27
C VAL A 165 -16.65 10.19 -5.75
N SER A 166 -17.44 9.84 -6.74
CA SER A 166 -18.57 10.62 -7.31
C SER A 166 -18.24 12.11 -7.48
N PRO A 167 -17.16 12.48 -8.19
CA PRO A 167 -16.71 13.86 -8.23
C PRO A 167 -17.65 14.78 -8.99
N VAL A 168 -17.92 15.97 -8.45
CA VAL A 168 -18.45 17.11 -9.20
C VAL A 168 -17.29 17.75 -9.97
N LEU A 169 -17.13 17.36 -11.23
CA LEU A 169 -15.99 17.76 -12.04
C LEU A 169 -16.00 19.27 -12.35
N ALA A 170 -14.88 19.94 -12.14
CA ALA A 170 -14.67 21.31 -12.57
C ALA A 170 -14.75 21.43 -14.10
N THR A 171 -14.96 22.64 -14.59
CA THR A 171 -15.05 22.93 -16.04
C THR A 171 -13.86 22.37 -16.80
N GLU A 172 -14.12 21.59 -17.85
CA GLU A 172 -13.15 20.92 -18.72
C GLU A 172 -12.25 19.87 -18.02
N MET A 173 -12.52 19.47 -16.78
CA MET A 173 -11.68 18.52 -16.07
C MET A 173 -11.61 17.16 -16.80
N GLU A 174 -12.71 16.75 -17.45
CA GLU A 174 -12.81 15.54 -18.26
C GLU A 174 -11.88 15.51 -19.48
N SER A 175 -11.41 16.67 -19.95
CA SER A 175 -10.44 16.79 -21.05
C SER A 175 -9.02 17.06 -20.55
N ARG A 176 -8.89 17.78 -19.44
CA ARG A 176 -7.59 18.18 -18.86
C ARG A 176 -6.86 17.00 -18.21
N LEU A 177 -7.57 16.15 -17.46
CA LEU A 177 -6.96 15.02 -16.77
C LEU A 177 -6.32 14.00 -17.74
N PRO A 178 -7.00 13.55 -18.82
CA PRO A 178 -6.38 12.62 -19.78
C PRO A 178 -5.09 13.18 -20.40
N SER A 179 -5.09 14.46 -20.78
CA SER A 179 -3.88 15.12 -21.29
C SER A 179 -2.77 15.09 -20.25
N ARG A 180 -3.11 15.42 -18.99
CA ARG A 180 -2.13 15.44 -17.91
C ARG A 180 -1.55 14.06 -17.61
N PHE A 181 -2.34 13.00 -17.56
CA PHE A 181 -1.85 11.65 -17.33
C PHE A 181 -0.93 11.15 -18.46
N SER A 182 -1.20 11.57 -19.69
CA SER A 182 -0.32 11.27 -20.82
C SER A 182 1.08 11.87 -20.65
N ASP A 183 1.19 13.05 -20.06
CA ASP A 183 2.45 13.78 -19.86
C ASP A 183 3.18 13.42 -18.56
N LEU A 184 2.47 12.90 -17.55
CA LEU A 184 3.01 12.65 -16.21
C LEU A 184 3.91 11.42 -16.19
N ASN A 185 5.18 11.55 -15.79
CA ASN A 185 6.14 10.43 -15.72
C ASN A 185 6.27 9.81 -14.32
N GLN A 186 5.38 10.17 -13.41
CA GLN A 186 5.30 9.61 -12.07
C GLN A 186 4.31 8.44 -12.06
N GLU A 187 4.57 7.42 -11.27
CA GLU A 187 3.62 6.33 -11.04
C GLU A 187 2.41 6.84 -10.27
N ILE A 188 1.22 6.69 -10.85
CA ILE A 188 -0.04 7.15 -10.31
C ILE A 188 -1.09 6.05 -10.35
N PHE A 189 -1.72 5.82 -9.20
CA PHE A 189 -2.91 4.98 -9.05
C PHE A 189 -4.14 5.90 -8.98
N TYR A 190 -5.02 5.82 -9.96
CA TYR A 190 -6.20 6.67 -10.01
C TYR A 190 -7.47 5.81 -10.01
N ASN A 191 -8.21 5.87 -8.90
CA ASN A 191 -9.47 5.16 -8.73
C ASN A 191 -10.62 6.17 -8.88
N LEU A 192 -11.43 5.99 -9.90
CA LEU A 192 -12.64 6.75 -10.17
C LEU A 192 -13.84 5.86 -9.86
N ILE A 193 -14.63 6.26 -8.87
CA ILE A 193 -15.71 5.48 -8.29
C ILE A 193 -17.00 6.26 -8.40
N VAL A 194 -18.07 5.64 -8.87
CA VAL A 194 -19.34 6.32 -9.11
C VAL A 194 -20.54 5.41 -8.83
N GLU A 195 -21.60 5.98 -8.30
CA GLU A 195 -22.91 5.34 -8.27
C GLU A 195 -23.60 5.45 -9.64
N LYS A 196 -24.48 4.52 -9.89
CA LYS A 196 -25.27 4.51 -11.12
C LYS A 196 -26.54 5.36 -10.97
N ASP A 197 -26.40 6.63 -11.16
CA ASP A 197 -27.51 7.57 -11.25
C ASP A 197 -27.73 8.09 -12.68
N LYS A 198 -28.58 9.07 -12.87
CA LYS A 198 -28.87 9.69 -14.17
C LYS A 198 -28.48 11.17 -14.21
N SER A 199 -27.61 11.61 -13.29
CA SER A 199 -27.19 13.01 -13.21
C SER A 199 -26.33 13.44 -14.40
N GLU A 200 -26.23 14.74 -14.62
CA GLU A 200 -25.30 15.31 -15.60
C GLU A 200 -23.85 15.07 -15.19
N ASP A 201 -23.57 15.10 -13.90
CA ASP A 201 -22.24 14.83 -13.35
C ASP A 201 -21.77 13.42 -13.71
N ARG A 202 -22.66 12.42 -13.59
CA ARG A 202 -22.33 11.06 -14.03
C ARG A 202 -21.97 10.99 -15.51
N GLN A 203 -22.66 11.73 -16.38
CA GLN A 203 -22.34 11.74 -17.82
C GLN A 203 -20.92 12.28 -18.06
N ARG A 204 -20.52 13.34 -17.38
CA ARG A 204 -19.16 13.90 -17.44
C ARG A 204 -18.12 12.92 -16.88
N ILE A 205 -18.44 12.22 -15.78
CA ILE A 205 -17.58 11.16 -15.22
C ILE A 205 -17.40 10.01 -16.22
N LEU A 206 -18.45 9.59 -16.94
CA LEU A 206 -18.34 8.55 -17.96
C LEU A 206 -17.53 8.99 -19.17
N GLN A 207 -17.57 10.28 -19.55
CA GLN A 207 -16.68 10.83 -20.58
C GLN A 207 -15.22 10.79 -20.12
N LEU A 208 -14.95 11.19 -18.88
CA LEU A 208 -13.63 11.07 -18.26
C LEU A 208 -13.15 9.62 -18.23
N ASN A 209 -14.01 8.68 -17.79
CA ASN A 209 -13.70 7.26 -17.77
C ASN A 209 -13.29 6.76 -19.17
N SER A 210 -14.08 7.09 -20.19
CA SER A 210 -13.77 6.69 -21.57
C SER A 210 -12.39 7.19 -22.03
N ALA A 211 -12.06 8.44 -21.70
CA ALA A 211 -10.77 9.04 -22.06
C ALA A 211 -9.62 8.42 -21.27
N LEU A 212 -9.76 8.24 -19.96
CA LEU A 212 -8.71 7.64 -19.11
C LEU A 212 -8.44 6.17 -19.45
N SER A 213 -9.49 5.40 -19.75
CA SER A 213 -9.37 3.99 -20.15
C SER A 213 -8.58 3.79 -21.45
N SER A 214 -8.47 4.82 -22.29
CA SER A 214 -7.70 4.77 -23.54
C SER A 214 -6.20 5.00 -23.37
N ILE A 215 -5.76 5.44 -22.18
CA ILE A 215 -4.35 5.73 -21.90
C ILE A 215 -3.62 4.41 -21.63
N SER A 216 -2.65 4.07 -22.49
CA SER A 216 -1.77 2.94 -22.32
C SER A 216 -0.39 3.43 -21.88
N LYS A 217 -0.13 3.44 -20.57
CA LYS A 217 1.13 3.89 -19.98
C LYS A 217 1.44 3.08 -18.72
N GLU A 218 2.64 2.52 -18.63
CA GLU A 218 3.06 1.64 -17.51
C GLU A 218 2.98 2.31 -16.14
N THR A 219 3.22 3.62 -16.09
CA THR A 219 3.19 4.41 -14.84
C THR A 219 1.80 4.92 -14.47
N PHE A 220 0.75 4.59 -15.24
CA PHE A 220 -0.61 5.02 -14.98
C PHE A 220 -1.53 3.83 -14.74
N HIS A 221 -1.90 3.62 -13.48
CA HIS A 221 -2.79 2.55 -13.05
C HIS A 221 -4.18 3.11 -12.83
N TYR A 222 -5.06 2.89 -13.81
CA TYR A 222 -6.42 3.39 -13.79
C TYR A 222 -7.43 2.32 -13.42
N PHE A 223 -8.36 2.67 -12.54
CA PHE A 223 -9.45 1.81 -12.10
C PHE A 223 -10.76 2.59 -12.13
N PHE A 224 -11.78 1.99 -12.71
CA PHE A 224 -13.13 2.52 -12.73
C PHE A 224 -14.09 1.51 -12.13
N ASP A 225 -14.77 1.91 -11.07
CA ASP A 225 -15.75 1.08 -10.38
C ASP A 225 -17.11 1.80 -10.34
N GLU A 226 -18.12 1.20 -10.94
CA GLU A 226 -19.52 1.68 -10.94
C GLU A 226 -20.40 0.73 -10.14
N TYR A 227 -21.22 1.27 -9.23
CA TYR A 227 -22.06 0.49 -8.34
C TYR A 227 -23.53 0.79 -8.57
N ASP A 228 -24.30 -0.25 -8.96
CA ASP A 228 -25.74 -0.17 -9.26
C ASP A 228 -26.59 -0.05 -8.00
N GLU A 229 -26.12 -0.62 -6.88
CA GLU A 229 -26.87 -0.72 -5.61
C GLU A 229 -26.48 0.37 -4.60
N ALA A 230 -25.50 1.21 -4.93
CA ALA A 230 -25.08 2.30 -4.07
C ALA A 230 -25.85 3.59 -4.40
N ASP A 231 -26.17 4.34 -3.36
CA ASP A 231 -26.58 5.73 -3.46
C ASP A 231 -25.42 6.66 -3.15
N HIS A 232 -25.65 7.96 -3.31
CA HIS A 232 -24.62 8.98 -3.10
C HIS A 232 -24.01 8.93 -1.68
N LEU A 233 -24.72 8.48 -0.65
CA LEU A 233 -24.17 8.35 0.70
C LEU A 233 -23.35 7.07 0.90
N SER A 234 -23.83 5.95 0.36
CA SER A 234 -23.24 4.63 0.59
C SER A 234 -22.06 4.32 -0.31
N ILE A 235 -21.92 5.01 -1.46
CA ILE A 235 -20.88 4.76 -2.46
C ILE A 235 -19.46 4.79 -1.89
N ALA A 236 -19.18 5.67 -0.93
CA ALA A 236 -17.87 5.77 -0.30
C ALA A 236 -17.50 4.48 0.45
N THR A 237 -18.47 3.82 1.09
CA THR A 237 -18.26 2.55 1.80
C THR A 237 -17.83 1.43 0.85
N TYR A 238 -18.45 1.33 -0.31
CA TYR A 238 -18.07 0.36 -1.34
C TYR A 238 -16.74 0.71 -2.00
N GLY A 239 -16.57 1.97 -2.35
CA GLY A 239 -15.48 2.44 -3.19
C GLY A 239 -14.12 2.47 -2.49
N ILE A 240 -14.04 2.94 -1.24
CA ILE A 240 -12.77 3.04 -0.51
C ILE A 240 -12.13 1.66 -0.31
N SER A 241 -12.93 0.67 0.09
CA SER A 241 -12.44 -0.72 0.24
C SER A 241 -11.92 -1.27 -1.09
N LYS A 242 -12.65 -1.03 -2.19
CA LYS A 242 -12.25 -1.48 -3.51
C LYS A 242 -10.98 -0.78 -4.00
N ALA A 243 -10.84 0.52 -3.76
CA ALA A 243 -9.63 1.27 -4.11
C ALA A 243 -8.39 0.72 -3.39
N PHE A 244 -8.52 0.35 -2.09
CA PHE A 244 -7.42 -0.30 -1.38
C PHE A 244 -7.04 -1.65 -2.02
N ASP A 245 -8.05 -2.42 -2.45
CA ASP A 245 -7.82 -3.65 -3.20
C ASP A 245 -7.05 -3.41 -4.51
N ASN A 246 -7.36 -2.36 -5.23
CA ASN A 246 -6.72 -2.02 -6.50
C ASN A 246 -5.27 -1.56 -6.28
N VAL A 247 -5.06 -0.61 -5.37
CA VAL A 247 -3.75 0.03 -5.13
C VAL A 247 -2.74 -0.93 -4.51
N PHE A 248 -3.17 -1.69 -3.50
CA PHE A 248 -2.27 -2.59 -2.77
C PHE A 248 -2.31 -4.04 -3.26
N LYS A 249 -2.70 -4.27 -4.51
CA LYS A 249 -2.76 -5.63 -5.08
C LYS A 249 -1.42 -6.38 -4.93
N ALA A 250 -0.31 -5.75 -5.25
CA ALA A 250 1.01 -6.36 -5.18
C ALA A 250 1.47 -6.62 -3.72
N PHE A 251 0.96 -5.85 -2.76
CA PHE A 251 1.36 -5.99 -1.35
C PHE A 251 0.77 -7.23 -0.66
N ARG A 252 -0.32 -7.78 -1.17
CA ARG A 252 -0.97 -8.97 -0.60
C ARG A 252 -0.11 -10.20 -0.76
N PRO A 253 -0.20 -11.18 0.15
CA PRO A 253 0.40 -12.49 -0.08
C PRO A 253 -0.11 -13.13 -1.38
N ILE A 254 0.75 -13.88 -2.06
CA ILE A 254 0.40 -14.61 -3.29
C ILE A 254 -0.79 -15.53 -3.00
N SER A 255 -1.89 -15.31 -3.72
CA SER A 255 -3.11 -16.10 -3.55
C SER A 255 -3.04 -17.42 -4.33
N PRO A 256 -3.84 -18.47 -3.92
CA PRO A 256 -3.93 -19.71 -4.70
C PRO A 256 -4.42 -19.52 -6.14
N LYS A 257 -5.19 -18.46 -6.40
CA LYS A 257 -5.62 -18.12 -7.76
C LYS A 257 -4.43 -17.59 -8.55
N GLU A 258 -3.75 -16.59 -8.03
CA GLU A 258 -2.56 -15.95 -8.64
C GLU A 258 -1.46 -16.98 -8.92
N TYR A 259 -1.17 -17.86 -7.95
CA TYR A 259 -0.26 -18.98 -8.14
C TYR A 259 -0.61 -19.82 -9.39
N LYS A 260 -1.89 -20.16 -9.56
CA LYS A 260 -2.34 -21.00 -10.68
C LYS A 260 -2.38 -20.27 -12.01
N THR A 261 -2.78 -18.98 -12.02
CA THR A 261 -3.06 -18.23 -13.25
C THR A 261 -1.92 -17.33 -13.70
N GLU A 262 -0.95 -17.04 -12.85
CA GLU A 262 0.17 -16.15 -13.16
C GLU A 262 1.51 -16.90 -13.05
N ILE A 263 1.81 -17.57 -11.92
CA ILE A 263 3.09 -18.25 -11.73
C ILE A 263 3.19 -19.52 -12.58
N LEU A 264 2.21 -20.42 -12.49
CA LEU A 264 2.28 -21.69 -13.20
C LEU A 264 2.08 -21.61 -14.71
N THR A 265 1.54 -20.51 -15.22
CA THR A 265 1.28 -20.32 -16.66
C THR A 265 2.29 -19.39 -17.34
N SER A 266 3.13 -18.69 -16.60
CA SER A 266 4.20 -17.86 -17.14
C SER A 266 5.27 -18.74 -17.79
N ASP A 267 5.91 -18.26 -18.86
CA ASP A 267 7.10 -18.89 -19.46
C ASP A 267 8.40 -18.37 -18.80
N GLU A 268 8.30 -17.33 -17.98
CA GLU A 268 9.43 -16.74 -17.26
C GLU A 268 9.85 -17.60 -16.05
N PRO A 269 11.12 -17.48 -15.60
CA PRO A 269 11.58 -18.11 -14.37
C PRO A 269 10.69 -17.76 -13.18
N VAL A 270 10.42 -18.74 -12.34
CA VAL A 270 9.48 -18.56 -11.22
C VAL A 270 10.00 -17.55 -10.20
N PHE A 271 11.31 -17.48 -9.98
CA PHE A 271 11.90 -16.50 -9.06
C PHE A 271 11.78 -15.06 -9.57
N ASP A 272 11.77 -14.84 -10.89
CA ASP A 272 11.62 -13.50 -11.47
C ASP A 272 10.26 -12.90 -11.15
N TYR A 273 9.22 -13.73 -11.01
CA TYR A 273 7.91 -13.28 -10.53
C TYR A 273 7.97 -12.67 -9.13
N LEU A 274 8.71 -13.30 -8.21
CA LEU A 274 8.91 -12.77 -6.86
C LEU A 274 9.67 -11.44 -6.89
N THR A 275 10.76 -11.39 -7.64
CA THR A 275 11.59 -10.19 -7.77
C THR A 275 10.79 -9.01 -8.30
N ALA A 276 10.09 -9.17 -9.42
CA ALA A 276 9.26 -8.12 -10.03
C ALA A 276 8.16 -7.63 -9.09
N ARG A 277 7.54 -8.54 -8.32
CA ARG A 277 6.52 -8.21 -7.34
C ARG A 277 7.07 -7.33 -6.21
N TYR A 278 8.21 -7.71 -5.62
CA TYR A 278 8.79 -6.97 -4.50
C TYR A 278 9.44 -5.65 -4.96
N GLU A 279 9.98 -5.59 -6.16
CA GLU A 279 10.40 -4.32 -6.79
C GLU A 279 9.21 -3.38 -7.00
N THR A 280 8.05 -3.88 -7.42
CA THR A 280 6.82 -3.08 -7.53
C THR A 280 6.41 -2.52 -6.16
N ILE A 281 6.48 -3.33 -5.11
CA ILE A 281 6.17 -2.88 -3.74
C ILE A 281 7.16 -1.80 -3.29
N GLU A 282 8.46 -2.01 -3.50
CA GLU A 282 9.50 -1.05 -3.15
C GLU A 282 9.35 0.27 -3.91
N ASN A 283 9.10 0.20 -5.21
CA ASN A 283 8.84 1.39 -6.03
C ASN A 283 7.59 2.16 -5.57
N LEU A 284 6.53 1.44 -5.17
CA LEU A 284 5.29 2.05 -4.67
C LEU A 284 5.49 2.73 -3.31
N LEU A 285 6.14 2.05 -2.37
CA LEU A 285 6.25 2.49 -0.99
C LEU A 285 7.50 3.33 -0.72
N GLY A 286 8.56 3.16 -1.53
CA GLY A 286 9.86 3.80 -1.32
C GLY A 286 10.71 3.15 -0.23
N TYR A 287 10.35 1.95 0.23
CA TYR A 287 11.15 1.14 1.16
C TYR A 287 10.98 -0.35 0.85
N LYS A 288 12.00 -1.14 1.20
CA LYS A 288 12.00 -2.59 0.96
C LYS A 288 11.09 -3.29 1.98
N LYS A 289 10.07 -4.01 1.48
CA LYS A 289 9.26 -4.92 2.29
C LYS A 289 10.04 -6.24 2.50
N PRO A 290 10.13 -6.79 3.72
CA PRO A 290 10.64 -8.15 3.93
C PRO A 290 9.79 -9.18 3.19
N THR A 291 10.44 -10.24 2.69
CA THR A 291 9.74 -11.26 1.92
C THR A 291 8.84 -12.12 2.82
N GLU A 292 7.57 -12.27 2.43
CA GLU A 292 6.59 -13.07 3.17
C GLU A 292 6.86 -14.57 3.00
N LEU A 293 6.76 -15.32 4.07
CA LEU A 293 6.93 -16.79 4.04
C LEU A 293 5.96 -17.46 3.04
N ASN A 294 4.73 -16.98 2.97
CA ASN A 294 3.73 -17.47 2.00
C ASN A 294 4.20 -17.32 0.55
N ASP A 295 4.88 -16.22 0.25
CA ASP A 295 5.35 -15.94 -1.11
C ASP A 295 6.57 -16.82 -1.44
N ILE A 296 7.48 -17.01 -0.49
CA ILE A 296 8.59 -17.97 -0.61
C ILE A 296 8.06 -19.37 -0.89
N MET A 297 7.05 -19.82 -0.13
CA MET A 297 6.43 -21.14 -0.34
C MET A 297 5.79 -21.28 -1.72
N ALA A 298 5.11 -20.23 -2.20
CA ALA A 298 4.50 -20.24 -3.53
C ALA A 298 5.57 -20.34 -4.65
N ILE A 299 6.68 -19.63 -4.51
CA ILE A 299 7.79 -19.70 -5.48
C ILE A 299 8.48 -21.06 -5.42
N TYR A 300 8.79 -21.56 -4.23
CA TYR A 300 9.36 -22.89 -4.07
C TYR A 300 8.49 -23.99 -4.72
N ALA A 301 7.19 -24.01 -4.38
CA ALA A 301 6.26 -24.98 -4.96
C ALA A 301 6.07 -24.81 -6.47
N GLY A 302 6.13 -23.57 -6.96
CA GLY A 302 6.07 -23.26 -8.38
C GLY A 302 7.31 -23.76 -9.14
N SER A 303 8.50 -23.55 -8.57
CA SER A 303 9.77 -24.02 -9.14
C SER A 303 9.80 -25.53 -9.29
N LEU A 304 9.40 -26.27 -8.25
CA LEU A 304 9.32 -27.73 -8.32
C LEU A 304 8.28 -28.20 -9.35
N LYS A 305 7.11 -27.55 -9.41
CA LYS A 305 6.02 -27.97 -10.29
C LYS A 305 6.28 -27.70 -11.77
N LYS A 306 7.10 -26.72 -12.06
CA LYS A 306 7.49 -26.33 -13.43
C LYS A 306 8.84 -26.93 -13.86
N ASP A 307 9.47 -27.75 -13.00
CA ASP A 307 10.84 -28.24 -13.17
C ASP A 307 11.85 -27.08 -13.39
N ASP A 308 11.55 -25.90 -12.82
CA ASP A 308 12.41 -24.69 -12.86
C ASP A 308 13.35 -24.67 -11.66
N PHE A 309 14.31 -25.61 -11.66
CA PHE A 309 15.25 -25.77 -10.55
C PHE A 309 16.27 -24.63 -10.48
N GLU A 310 16.51 -23.91 -11.58
CA GLU A 310 17.40 -22.75 -11.58
C GLU A 310 16.87 -21.62 -10.67
N SER A 311 15.55 -21.49 -10.51
CA SER A 311 14.92 -20.56 -9.59
C SER A 311 15.17 -20.89 -8.10
N LEU A 312 15.55 -22.14 -7.76
CA LEU A 312 15.85 -22.53 -6.38
C LEU A 312 17.14 -21.88 -5.88
N LYS A 313 18.11 -21.59 -6.76
CA LYS A 313 19.38 -20.99 -6.37
C LYS A 313 19.19 -19.55 -5.82
N PRO A 314 18.63 -18.60 -6.58
CA PRO A 314 18.41 -17.26 -6.05
C PRO A 314 17.39 -17.25 -4.88
N LEU A 315 16.41 -18.16 -4.87
CA LEU A 315 15.49 -18.32 -3.73
C LEU A 315 16.25 -18.76 -2.46
N SER A 316 17.23 -19.67 -2.59
CA SER A 316 18.06 -20.09 -1.46
C SER A 316 18.92 -18.94 -0.91
N GLU A 317 19.49 -18.13 -1.80
CA GLU A 317 20.29 -16.95 -1.41
C GLU A 317 19.43 -15.93 -0.66
N LEU A 318 18.24 -15.62 -1.18
CA LEU A 318 17.27 -14.75 -0.49
C LEU A 318 16.92 -15.28 0.90
N CYS A 319 16.63 -16.58 1.02
CA CYS A 319 16.27 -17.17 2.32
C CYS A 319 17.45 -17.19 3.31
N LYS A 320 18.68 -17.33 2.85
CA LYS A 320 19.86 -17.21 3.73
C LYS A 320 20.06 -15.80 4.26
N ASP A 321 19.72 -14.79 3.46
CA ASP A 321 19.85 -13.39 3.83
C ASP A 321 18.72 -12.93 4.75
N GLU A 322 17.47 -13.26 4.43
CA GLU A 322 16.30 -12.77 5.17
C GLU A 322 15.87 -13.68 6.34
N PHE A 323 16.21 -14.98 6.28
CA PHE A 323 15.87 -16.00 7.30
C PHE A 323 17.09 -16.85 7.72
N PRO A 324 18.19 -16.22 8.17
CA PRO A 324 19.48 -16.89 8.35
C PRO A 324 19.48 -18.03 9.37
N ASP A 325 18.59 -17.99 10.36
CA ASP A 325 18.49 -18.99 11.42
C ASP A 325 17.65 -20.21 11.03
N THR A 326 16.96 -20.17 9.87
CA THR A 326 16.08 -21.24 9.39
C THR A 326 16.77 -22.16 8.38
N MET A 327 16.28 -23.37 8.30
CA MET A 327 16.79 -24.39 7.38
C MET A 327 16.50 -24.10 5.90
N MET A 328 15.56 -23.18 5.58
CA MET A 328 15.03 -22.93 4.21
C MET A 328 16.15 -22.73 3.18
N GLY A 329 17.03 -21.76 3.42
CA GLY A 329 18.03 -21.38 2.44
C GLY A 329 18.95 -22.55 2.07
N PHE A 330 19.39 -23.33 3.04
CA PHE A 330 20.27 -24.48 2.78
C PHE A 330 19.51 -25.70 2.28
N TYR A 331 18.24 -25.86 2.62
CA TYR A 331 17.40 -26.92 2.09
C TYR A 331 17.15 -26.73 0.58
N PHE A 332 16.78 -25.52 0.16
CA PHE A 332 16.60 -25.18 -1.26
C PHE A 332 17.92 -25.27 -2.05
N GLU A 333 19.05 -24.90 -1.45
CA GLU A 333 20.34 -25.08 -2.06
C GLU A 333 20.69 -26.57 -2.26
N GLY A 334 20.30 -27.42 -1.30
CA GLY A 334 20.47 -28.86 -1.39
C GLY A 334 19.69 -29.46 -2.56
N GLU A 335 18.44 -29.10 -2.72
CA GLU A 335 17.60 -29.53 -3.85
C GLU A 335 18.13 -29.02 -5.18
N TYR A 336 18.54 -27.76 -5.26
CA TYR A 336 19.20 -27.22 -6.46
C TYR A 336 20.40 -28.07 -6.87
N TYR A 337 21.31 -28.41 -5.96
CA TYR A 337 22.48 -29.23 -6.29
C TYR A 337 22.13 -30.69 -6.57
N GLU A 338 21.07 -31.24 -5.95
CA GLU A 338 20.58 -32.57 -6.25
C GLU A 338 20.14 -32.68 -7.71
N GLU A 339 19.35 -31.70 -8.18
CA GLU A 339 18.86 -31.64 -9.57
C GLU A 339 19.99 -31.39 -10.59
N LEU A 340 21.03 -30.67 -10.22
CA LEU A 340 22.23 -30.51 -11.04
C LEU A 340 23.13 -31.76 -11.10
N GLY A 341 22.80 -32.80 -10.37
CA GLY A 341 23.64 -34.00 -10.27
C GLY A 341 24.96 -33.77 -9.53
N GLU A 342 24.97 -32.84 -8.56
CA GLU A 342 26.12 -32.52 -7.72
C GLU A 342 25.94 -33.06 -6.28
N PRO A 343 25.86 -34.38 -6.07
CA PRO A 343 25.44 -35.00 -4.82
C PRO A 343 26.30 -34.61 -3.60
N LYS A 344 27.59 -34.33 -3.79
CA LYS A 344 28.47 -33.88 -2.67
C LYS A 344 28.12 -32.49 -2.17
N LYS A 345 27.68 -31.59 -3.05
CA LYS A 345 27.25 -30.25 -2.66
C LYS A 345 25.88 -30.33 -2.02
N ALA A 346 24.96 -31.10 -2.61
CA ALA A 346 23.63 -31.36 -2.06
C ALA A 346 23.72 -31.90 -0.62
N PHE A 347 24.52 -32.93 -0.40
CA PHE A 347 24.75 -33.51 0.91
C PHE A 347 25.18 -32.48 1.96
N LYS A 348 26.20 -31.64 1.65
CA LYS A 348 26.68 -30.61 2.55
C LYS A 348 25.61 -29.54 2.86
N ALA A 349 24.81 -29.20 1.88
CA ALA A 349 23.74 -28.23 2.04
C ALA A 349 22.65 -28.76 2.96
N PHE A 350 22.20 -30.02 2.78
CA PHE A 350 21.21 -30.65 3.66
C PHE A 350 21.76 -30.88 5.07
N GLU A 351 23.04 -31.25 5.26
CA GLU A 351 23.68 -31.32 6.58
C GLU A 351 23.62 -29.98 7.31
N LYS A 352 23.83 -28.87 6.58
CA LYS A 352 23.77 -27.53 7.14
C LYS A 352 22.34 -27.13 7.45
N ALA A 353 21.39 -27.44 6.58
CA ALA A 353 19.96 -27.25 6.84
C ALA A 353 19.51 -27.98 8.13
N PHE A 354 19.91 -29.21 8.32
CA PHE A 354 19.58 -30.01 9.51
C PHE A 354 20.03 -29.40 10.84
N GLN A 355 21.06 -28.52 10.82
CA GLN A 355 21.59 -27.85 12.01
C GLN A 355 20.80 -26.58 12.39
N LEU A 356 19.96 -26.07 11.48
CA LEU A 356 19.20 -24.84 11.65
C LEU A 356 17.78 -25.10 12.13
N ASP A 357 17.02 -24.05 12.40
CA ASP A 357 15.68 -24.14 12.92
C ASP A 357 14.69 -24.60 11.85
N GLU A 358 13.78 -25.47 12.24
CA GLU A 358 12.63 -25.87 11.41
C GLU A 358 11.71 -24.67 11.15
N ILE A 359 10.97 -24.76 10.06
CA ILE A 359 9.94 -23.80 9.72
C ILE A 359 8.72 -24.58 9.19
N ASP A 360 7.51 -24.07 9.42
CA ASP A 360 6.19 -24.75 9.23
C ASP A 360 6.11 -25.89 8.21
N PHE A 361 6.70 -25.74 7.05
CA PHE A 361 6.63 -26.71 5.95
C PHE A 361 7.94 -27.48 5.70
N LEU A 362 9.03 -27.15 6.38
CA LEU A 362 10.31 -27.84 6.32
C LEU A 362 10.74 -28.33 7.70
N THR A 363 10.95 -29.64 7.80
CA THR A 363 11.34 -30.30 9.05
C THR A 363 12.73 -30.93 8.93
N LYS A 364 13.35 -31.15 10.09
CA LYS A 364 14.64 -31.86 10.16
C LYS A 364 14.54 -33.27 9.61
N ASP A 365 13.38 -33.92 9.78
CA ASP A 365 13.16 -35.25 9.22
C ASP A 365 13.26 -35.25 7.70
N MET A 366 12.72 -34.23 7.02
CA MET A 366 12.85 -34.09 5.55
C MET A 366 14.32 -33.95 5.12
N ALA A 367 15.11 -33.12 5.84
CA ALA A 367 16.52 -32.97 5.55
C ALA A 367 17.29 -34.28 5.82
N LEU A 368 16.92 -35.00 6.87
CA LEU A 368 17.53 -36.31 7.21
C LEU A 368 17.24 -37.36 6.13
N GLU A 369 16.00 -37.43 5.63
CA GLU A 369 15.63 -38.33 4.52
C GLU A 369 16.50 -38.07 3.27
N LYS A 370 16.71 -36.79 2.92
CA LYS A 370 17.59 -36.40 1.82
C LYS A 370 19.04 -36.82 2.07
N ILE A 371 19.56 -36.59 3.26
CA ILE A 371 20.92 -36.99 3.69
C ILE A 371 21.08 -38.51 3.59
N ASP A 372 20.13 -39.28 4.09
CA ASP A 372 20.22 -40.74 4.10
C ASP A 372 20.10 -41.35 2.69
N ALA A 373 19.25 -40.77 1.83
CA ALA A 373 19.16 -41.15 0.43
C ALA A 373 20.50 -40.94 -0.28
N LEU A 374 21.13 -39.75 -0.12
CA LEU A 374 22.44 -39.47 -0.72
C LEU A 374 23.54 -40.36 -0.18
N LYS A 375 23.51 -40.75 1.12
CA LYS A 375 24.45 -41.74 1.67
C LYS A 375 24.28 -43.12 1.04
N ALA A 376 23.03 -43.56 0.87
CA ALA A 376 22.75 -44.86 0.29
C ALA A 376 23.21 -44.93 -1.18
N ASP A 377 22.97 -43.89 -1.95
CA ASP A 377 23.24 -43.88 -3.38
C ASP A 377 24.70 -43.64 -3.74
N PHE A 378 25.42 -42.84 -2.95
CA PHE A 378 26.78 -42.40 -3.26
C PHE A 378 27.84 -42.80 -2.23
N GLY A 379 27.45 -43.44 -1.10
CA GLY A 379 28.38 -44.01 -0.11
C GLY A 379 29.13 -42.99 0.75
N TYR A 380 28.48 -41.89 1.11
CA TYR A 380 29.05 -40.82 1.97
C TYR A 380 29.01 -41.17 3.45
#